data_133fe38e9ec97c153cab0ebe5743ffa0
#
_entry.id   133fe38e9ec97c153cab0ebe5743ffa0
#
_cell.length_a   1.000
_cell.length_b   1.000
_cell.length_c   1.000
_cell.angle_alpha   90.00
_cell.angle_beta   90.00
_cell.angle_gamma   90.00
#
_symmetry.space_group_name_H-M   'P 1'
#
loop_
_entity.id
_entity.type
_entity.pdbx_description
1 polymer ?
#
loop_
_entity_poly.entity_id
_entity_poly.type
_entity_poly.pdbx_seq_one_letter_code
_entity_poly.pdbx_strand_id
1 'polypeptide(L)'
;MSEGVDQTSRDEFDLLNSKGLLAEPTVIIHGTALTPSQFDSMGAVGSKLVWSPLSNLLLYGNTTDVRAADKAGIKISLAPDWGPSGSKNNLHELKVADLWNSEIMESYFTDYQMVEMVTSNPAAAAEWQDYVGQIKTGMVADLVVIDTFHDDPYRNLIEAIDADVRLTVVNGKALFGDQDIMTSLKGDDWEPINGGGVSKALDIT
;
A
#
# COMPACT_ATOMS: atom_id res chain seq x y z
N MET A 1 4.14 -8.23 13.33
CA MET A 1 4.00 -9.57 13.93
C MET A 1 4.40 -10.62 12.92
N SER A 2 5.06 -11.68 13.38
CA SER A 2 5.59 -12.76 12.52
C SER A 2 6.44 -12.20 11.36
N GLU A 3 7.23 -11.20 11.67
CA GLU A 3 7.98 -10.43 10.68
C GLU A 3 9.21 -11.20 10.19
N GLY A 4 9.90 -11.91 11.09
CA GLY A 4 11.02 -12.79 10.73
C GLY A 4 10.59 -14.02 9.93
N VAL A 5 11.55 -14.93 9.69
CA VAL A 5 11.33 -16.18 8.93
C VAL A 5 11.55 -17.42 9.79
N ASP A 6 11.77 -17.25 11.09
CA ASP A 6 12.09 -18.31 12.05
C ASP A 6 10.86 -18.84 12.79
N GLN A 7 11.08 -19.88 13.64
CA GLN A 7 10.02 -20.48 14.42
C GLN A 7 9.45 -19.53 15.47
N THR A 8 10.29 -18.69 16.09
CA THR A 8 9.83 -17.73 17.11
C THR A 8 8.80 -16.77 16.51
N SER A 9 9.07 -16.29 15.28
CA SER A 9 8.14 -15.42 14.55
C SER A 9 6.81 -16.12 14.23
N ARG A 10 6.81 -17.43 13.96
CA ARG A 10 5.57 -18.22 13.79
C ARG A 10 4.81 -18.36 15.09
N ASP A 11 5.52 -18.64 16.19
CA ASP A 11 4.93 -18.83 17.52
C ASP A 11 4.20 -17.57 18.02
N GLU A 12 4.62 -16.37 17.58
CA GLU A 12 3.89 -15.11 17.87
C GLU A 12 2.43 -15.16 17.39
N PHE A 13 2.19 -15.67 16.18
CA PHE A 13 0.85 -15.81 15.64
C PHE A 13 0.04 -16.83 16.43
N ASP A 14 0.65 -17.98 16.72
CA ASP A 14 -0.02 -19.07 17.47
C ASP A 14 -0.38 -18.58 18.88
N LEU A 15 0.49 -17.78 19.50
CA LEU A 15 0.20 -17.15 20.79
C LEU A 15 -0.97 -16.17 20.69
N LEU A 16 -0.98 -15.28 19.70
CA LEU A 16 -2.10 -14.36 19.45
C LEU A 16 -3.42 -15.11 19.31
N ASN A 17 -3.43 -16.13 18.45
CA ASN A 17 -4.61 -16.94 18.18
C ASN A 17 -5.08 -17.71 19.45
N SER A 18 -4.15 -18.30 20.19
CA SER A 18 -4.46 -19.03 21.44
C SER A 18 -5.06 -18.16 22.54
N LYS A 19 -4.78 -16.86 22.50
CA LYS A 19 -5.36 -15.87 23.42
C LYS A 19 -6.71 -15.32 22.96
N GLY A 20 -7.25 -15.79 21.83
CA GLY A 20 -8.51 -15.31 21.26
C GLY A 20 -8.44 -13.87 20.73
N LEU A 21 -7.24 -13.41 20.39
CA LEU A 21 -7.02 -12.05 19.87
C LEU A 21 -7.04 -11.99 18.33
N LEU A 22 -7.09 -13.11 17.66
CA LEU A 22 -7.30 -13.18 16.21
C LEU A 22 -8.80 -13.03 15.93
N ALA A 23 -9.19 -11.92 15.34
CA ALA A 23 -10.58 -11.55 15.09
C ALA A 23 -10.68 -10.69 13.82
N GLU A 24 -11.90 -10.38 13.38
CA GLU A 24 -12.15 -9.59 12.17
C GLU A 24 -11.41 -8.24 12.16
N PRO A 25 -11.36 -7.41 13.22
CA PRO A 25 -10.64 -6.15 13.20
C PRO A 25 -9.12 -6.30 13.32
N THR A 26 -8.59 -7.54 13.46
CA THR A 26 -7.14 -7.75 13.55
C THR A 26 -6.48 -7.55 12.20
N VAL A 27 -5.45 -6.70 12.16
CA VAL A 27 -4.59 -6.48 11.00
C VAL A 27 -3.19 -6.99 11.33
N ILE A 28 -2.71 -7.98 10.58
CA ILE A 28 -1.34 -8.48 10.69
C ILE A 28 -0.46 -7.67 9.73
N ILE A 29 0.60 -7.08 10.26
CA ILE A 29 1.62 -6.39 9.44
C ILE A 29 2.78 -7.38 9.26
N HIS A 30 3.32 -7.46 8.05
CA HIS A 30 4.32 -8.40 7.55
C HIS A 30 3.79 -9.82 7.41
N GLY A 31 3.73 -10.62 8.46
CA GLY A 31 3.29 -12.01 8.37
C GLY A 31 4.24 -12.90 7.55
N THR A 32 5.52 -12.54 7.44
CA THR A 32 6.52 -13.21 6.60
C THR A 32 6.76 -14.65 7.01
N ALA A 33 6.65 -14.96 8.32
CA ALA A 33 6.81 -16.31 8.85
C ALA A 33 5.55 -17.19 8.73
N LEU A 34 4.40 -16.62 8.38
CA LEU A 34 3.12 -17.34 8.42
C LEU A 34 3.06 -18.48 7.42
N THR A 35 2.47 -19.57 7.87
CA THR A 35 2.20 -20.76 7.06
C THR A 35 0.82 -20.64 6.39
N PRO A 36 0.55 -21.42 5.31
CA PRO A 36 -0.77 -21.45 4.69
C PRO A 36 -1.91 -21.74 5.69
N SER A 37 -1.72 -22.63 6.65
CA SER A 37 -2.73 -22.94 7.67
C SER A 37 -3.01 -21.77 8.64
N GLN A 38 -2.01 -20.94 8.91
CA GLN A 38 -2.19 -19.72 9.70
C GLN A 38 -2.95 -18.66 8.89
N PHE A 39 -2.68 -18.52 7.59
CA PHE A 39 -3.51 -17.70 6.69
C PHE A 39 -4.96 -18.22 6.62
N ASP A 40 -5.19 -19.53 6.55
CA ASP A 40 -6.55 -20.09 6.62
C ASP A 40 -7.27 -19.66 7.91
N SER A 41 -6.56 -19.65 9.04
CA SER A 41 -7.11 -19.19 10.32
C SER A 41 -7.43 -17.68 10.30
N MET A 42 -6.61 -16.85 9.66
CA MET A 42 -6.87 -15.43 9.45
C MET A 42 -8.11 -15.21 8.57
N GLY A 43 -8.18 -15.91 7.44
CA GLY A 43 -9.31 -15.84 6.51
C GLY A 43 -10.63 -16.25 7.15
N ALA A 44 -10.62 -17.32 7.97
CA ALA A 44 -11.81 -17.82 8.67
C ALA A 44 -12.46 -16.79 9.60
N VAL A 45 -11.68 -15.86 10.17
CA VAL A 45 -12.18 -14.79 11.05
C VAL A 45 -12.29 -13.44 10.34
N GLY A 46 -11.88 -13.32 9.07
CA GLY A 46 -11.92 -12.07 8.31
C GLY A 46 -10.83 -11.07 8.68
N SER A 47 -9.74 -11.50 9.32
CA SER A 47 -8.61 -10.61 9.61
C SER A 47 -7.86 -10.21 8.33
N LYS A 48 -7.09 -9.13 8.37
CA LYS A 48 -6.47 -8.49 7.20
C LYS A 48 -4.95 -8.54 7.30
N LEU A 49 -4.29 -8.31 6.17
CA LEU A 49 -2.82 -8.36 6.04
C LEU A 49 -2.30 -7.06 5.44
N VAL A 50 -1.19 -6.55 5.99
CA VAL A 50 -0.38 -5.51 5.35
C VAL A 50 0.96 -6.12 4.92
N TRP A 51 1.22 -6.09 3.64
CA TRP A 51 2.43 -6.59 3.00
C TRP A 51 3.42 -5.44 2.76
N SER A 52 4.67 -5.64 3.15
CA SER A 52 5.78 -4.69 2.98
C SER A 52 6.96 -5.41 2.32
N PRO A 53 6.89 -5.71 1.01
CA PRO A 53 7.87 -6.58 0.34
C PRO A 53 9.30 -6.06 0.42
N LEU A 54 9.55 -4.76 0.21
CA LEU A 54 10.92 -4.25 0.23
C LEU A 54 11.60 -4.48 1.59
N SER A 55 10.93 -4.11 2.66
CA SER A 55 11.45 -4.29 4.03
C SER A 55 11.70 -5.77 4.32
N ASN A 56 10.74 -6.63 4.01
CA ASN A 56 10.87 -8.07 4.26
C ASN A 56 12.06 -8.67 3.49
N LEU A 57 12.24 -8.31 2.21
CA LEU A 57 13.36 -8.80 1.39
C LEU A 57 14.70 -8.29 1.88
N LEU A 58 14.80 -7.02 2.27
CA LEU A 58 16.04 -6.42 2.78
C LEU A 58 16.46 -7.01 4.13
N LEU A 59 15.52 -7.24 5.04
CA LEU A 59 15.82 -7.68 6.40
C LEU A 59 15.94 -9.20 6.53
N TYR A 60 15.16 -9.96 5.75
CA TYR A 60 15.02 -11.41 5.94
C TYR A 60 15.34 -12.24 4.71
N GLY A 61 15.59 -11.60 3.55
CA GLY A 61 15.84 -12.30 2.28
C GLY A 61 14.64 -13.08 1.74
N ASN A 62 13.45 -12.84 2.31
CA ASN A 62 12.19 -13.47 1.94
C ASN A 62 11.03 -12.50 2.20
N THR A 63 9.85 -12.81 1.68
CA THR A 63 8.65 -12.01 1.93
C THR A 63 7.44 -12.92 2.22
N THR A 64 6.34 -12.32 2.59
CA THR A 64 5.07 -12.96 2.92
C THR A 64 4.54 -13.80 1.76
N ASP A 65 4.02 -15.00 2.02
CA ASP A 65 3.31 -15.81 1.03
C ASP A 65 1.91 -15.20 0.77
N VAL A 66 1.91 -14.14 -0.02
CA VAL A 66 0.67 -13.41 -0.37
C VAL A 66 -0.27 -14.22 -1.26
N ARG A 67 0.23 -15.26 -1.97
CA ARG A 67 -0.64 -16.22 -2.67
C ARG A 67 -1.47 -17.06 -1.69
N ALA A 68 -0.84 -17.53 -0.62
CA ALA A 68 -1.56 -18.29 0.40
C ALA A 68 -2.57 -17.39 1.13
N ALA A 69 -2.20 -16.14 1.40
CA ALA A 69 -3.10 -15.15 1.99
C ALA A 69 -4.31 -14.86 1.10
N ASP A 70 -4.11 -14.62 -0.20
CA ASP A 70 -5.20 -14.40 -1.16
C ASP A 70 -6.12 -15.61 -1.28
N LYS A 71 -5.56 -16.83 -1.39
CA LYS A 71 -6.33 -18.08 -1.42
C LYS A 71 -7.17 -18.30 -0.16
N ALA A 72 -6.72 -17.80 0.98
CA ALA A 72 -7.49 -17.82 2.23
C ALA A 72 -8.56 -16.70 2.29
N GLY A 73 -8.70 -15.89 1.25
CA GLY A 73 -9.68 -14.81 1.16
C GLY A 73 -9.32 -13.56 1.98
N ILE A 74 -8.05 -13.41 2.33
CA ILE A 74 -7.56 -12.26 3.11
C ILE A 74 -7.42 -11.04 2.21
N LYS A 75 -7.96 -9.89 2.64
CA LYS A 75 -7.67 -8.62 1.99
C LYS A 75 -6.23 -8.20 2.30
N ILE A 76 -5.44 -8.06 1.24
CA ILE A 76 -4.03 -7.67 1.32
C ILE A 76 -3.92 -6.18 1.02
N SER A 77 -3.31 -5.44 1.93
CA SER A 77 -2.88 -4.06 1.73
C SER A 77 -1.38 -4.05 1.48
N LEU A 78 -0.91 -3.09 0.71
CA LEU A 78 0.51 -2.84 0.45
C LEU A 78 0.90 -1.53 1.14
N ALA A 79 1.97 -1.55 1.91
CA ALA A 79 2.48 -0.34 2.55
C ALA A 79 4.01 -0.36 2.67
N PRO A 80 4.67 0.78 2.46
CA PRO A 80 6.07 0.91 2.83
C PRO A 80 6.20 0.78 4.35
N ASP A 81 7.32 0.22 4.77
CA ASP A 81 7.73 0.17 6.16
C ASP A 81 8.43 1.50 6.55
N TRP A 82 9.14 1.53 7.67
CA TRP A 82 9.86 2.71 8.10
C TRP A 82 11.05 3.05 7.18
N GLY A 83 11.42 4.34 7.12
CA GLY A 83 12.37 4.87 6.14
C GLY A 83 13.71 4.14 5.97
N PRO A 84 14.34 3.57 7.01
CA PRO A 84 15.64 2.87 6.85
C PRO A 84 15.58 1.53 6.13
N SER A 85 14.46 0.81 6.17
CA SER A 85 14.32 -0.53 5.57
C SER A 85 13.19 -0.64 4.55
N GLY A 86 12.30 0.35 4.50
CA GLY A 86 11.14 0.34 3.60
C GLY A 86 11.30 1.19 2.35
N SER A 87 10.29 1.15 1.51
CA SER A 87 10.16 2.05 0.37
C SER A 87 9.89 3.48 0.81
N LYS A 88 10.31 4.45 0.01
CA LYS A 88 10.09 5.87 0.32
C LYS A 88 8.61 6.28 0.29
N ASN A 89 7.78 5.57 -0.47
CA ASN A 89 6.34 5.79 -0.59
C ASN A 89 5.65 4.59 -1.27
N ASN A 90 4.32 4.64 -1.39
CA ASN A 90 3.52 3.59 -2.00
C ASN A 90 3.79 3.36 -3.50
N LEU A 91 4.20 4.39 -4.27
CA LEU A 91 4.58 4.20 -5.68
C LEU A 91 5.85 3.35 -5.79
N HIS A 92 6.79 3.52 -4.89
CA HIS A 92 7.99 2.68 -4.84
C HIS A 92 7.65 1.26 -4.38
N GLU A 93 6.80 1.10 -3.36
CA GLU A 93 6.39 -0.22 -2.87
C GLU A 93 5.61 -1.01 -3.93
N LEU A 94 4.74 -0.34 -4.72
CA LEU A 94 4.05 -0.96 -5.86
C LEU A 94 5.02 -1.55 -6.88
N LYS A 95 6.12 -0.86 -7.20
CA LYS A 95 7.15 -1.37 -8.12
C LYS A 95 7.85 -2.62 -7.59
N VAL A 96 8.14 -2.65 -6.29
CA VAL A 96 8.74 -3.84 -5.65
C VAL A 96 7.74 -5.00 -5.67
N ALA A 97 6.48 -4.74 -5.36
CA ALA A 97 5.42 -5.74 -5.41
C ALA A 97 5.20 -6.26 -6.84
N ASP A 98 5.18 -5.37 -7.85
CA ASP A 98 5.05 -5.72 -9.27
C ASP A 98 6.21 -6.58 -9.76
N LEU A 99 7.44 -6.20 -9.40
CA LEU A 99 8.63 -7.00 -9.73
C LEU A 99 8.56 -8.40 -9.10
N TRP A 100 8.16 -8.49 -7.84
CA TRP A 100 7.96 -9.78 -7.17
C TRP A 100 6.83 -10.59 -7.82
N ASN A 101 5.73 -9.94 -8.16
CA ASN A 101 4.59 -10.56 -8.83
C ASN A 101 4.98 -11.12 -10.21
N SER A 102 5.72 -10.37 -11.01
CA SER A 102 6.13 -10.79 -12.36
C SER A 102 7.22 -11.87 -12.35
N GLU A 103 8.29 -11.68 -11.56
CA GLU A 103 9.48 -12.53 -11.63
C GLU A 103 9.36 -13.83 -10.79
N ILE A 104 8.61 -13.77 -9.67
CA ILE A 104 8.54 -14.89 -8.72
C ILE A 104 7.15 -15.51 -8.69
N MET A 105 6.10 -14.70 -8.90
CA MET A 105 4.72 -15.16 -8.76
C MET A 105 4.02 -15.41 -10.12
N GLU A 106 4.74 -15.38 -11.23
CA GLU A 106 4.18 -15.66 -12.58
C GLU A 106 2.96 -14.75 -12.89
N SER A 107 3.03 -13.48 -12.51
CA SER A 107 1.95 -12.49 -12.67
C SER A 107 0.61 -12.96 -12.06
N TYR A 108 0.67 -13.46 -10.83
CA TYR A 108 -0.48 -13.98 -10.10
C TYR A 108 -1.57 -12.92 -9.87
N PHE A 109 -1.19 -11.70 -9.45
CA PHE A 109 -2.09 -10.58 -9.28
C PHE A 109 -2.18 -9.76 -10.56
N THR A 110 -3.37 -9.30 -10.89
CA THR A 110 -3.62 -8.31 -11.93
C THR A 110 -3.22 -6.91 -11.47
N ASP A 111 -2.96 -6.00 -12.40
CA ASP A 111 -2.68 -4.58 -12.11
C ASP A 111 -3.80 -3.93 -11.28
N TYR A 112 -5.06 -4.26 -11.59
CA TYR A 112 -6.22 -3.80 -10.82
C TYR A 112 -6.14 -4.23 -9.34
N GLN A 113 -5.87 -5.51 -9.08
CA GLN A 113 -5.74 -6.02 -7.71
C GLN A 113 -4.57 -5.37 -6.95
N MET A 114 -3.45 -5.10 -7.63
CA MET A 114 -2.32 -4.41 -7.03
C MET A 114 -2.65 -2.96 -6.67
N VAL A 115 -3.44 -2.27 -7.49
CA VAL A 115 -3.94 -0.92 -7.17
C VAL A 115 -4.94 -0.95 -6.01
N GLU A 116 -5.79 -1.98 -5.92
CA GLU A 116 -6.65 -2.17 -4.74
C GLU A 116 -5.83 -2.30 -3.44
N MET A 117 -4.64 -2.92 -3.49
CA MET A 117 -3.76 -3.06 -2.33
C MET A 117 -3.23 -1.72 -1.78
N VAL A 118 -3.27 -0.63 -2.55
CA VAL A 118 -2.86 0.71 -2.09
C VAL A 118 -4.03 1.71 -1.99
N THR A 119 -5.26 1.26 -2.24
CA THR A 119 -6.45 2.12 -2.23
C THR A 119 -7.58 1.56 -1.38
N SER A 120 -8.43 0.70 -1.92
CA SER A 120 -9.62 0.18 -1.24
C SER A 120 -9.29 -0.82 -0.13
N ASN A 121 -8.27 -1.65 -0.29
CA ASN A 121 -7.92 -2.64 0.71
C ASN A 121 -7.37 -2.02 2.00
N PRO A 122 -6.42 -1.05 2.00
CA PRO A 122 -6.00 -0.38 3.22
C PRO A 122 -7.13 0.42 3.88
N ALA A 123 -8.04 1.02 3.12
CA ALA A 123 -9.23 1.64 3.68
C ALA A 123 -10.10 0.63 4.45
N ALA A 124 -10.30 -0.56 3.87
CA ALA A 124 -11.02 -1.65 4.55
C ALA A 124 -10.25 -2.21 5.76
N ALA A 125 -8.91 -2.27 5.68
CA ALA A 125 -8.08 -2.72 6.81
C ALA A 125 -8.15 -1.76 8.00
N ALA A 126 -8.27 -0.45 7.73
CA ALA A 126 -8.44 0.59 8.74
C ALA A 126 -9.91 0.81 9.17
N GLU A 127 -10.87 0.06 8.61
CA GLU A 127 -12.31 0.25 8.80
C GLU A 127 -12.82 1.64 8.34
N TRP A 128 -12.15 2.23 7.36
CA TRP A 128 -12.47 3.54 6.78
C TRP A 128 -13.04 3.47 5.35
N GLN A 129 -13.46 2.30 4.90
CA GLN A 129 -13.96 2.06 3.53
C GLN A 129 -15.21 2.89 3.17
N ASP A 130 -15.93 3.41 4.15
CA ASP A 130 -17.08 4.29 3.94
C ASP A 130 -16.69 5.77 3.73
N TYR A 131 -15.42 6.10 3.98
CA TYR A 131 -14.91 7.47 3.91
C TYR A 131 -13.85 7.68 2.83
N VAL A 132 -12.94 6.73 2.64
CA VAL A 132 -11.78 6.83 1.73
C VAL A 132 -11.55 5.53 0.95
N GLY A 133 -10.58 5.55 0.03
CA GLY A 133 -10.13 4.37 -0.74
C GLY A 133 -10.82 4.20 -2.09
N GLN A 134 -11.81 5.02 -2.42
CA GLN A 134 -12.51 4.99 -3.71
C GLN A 134 -12.92 6.41 -4.14
N ILE A 135 -13.00 6.63 -5.44
CA ILE A 135 -13.59 7.85 -6.00
C ILE A 135 -15.09 7.65 -6.13
N LYS A 136 -15.84 8.14 -5.15
CA LYS A 136 -17.31 7.98 -5.07
C LYS A 136 -17.94 9.19 -4.41
N THR A 137 -19.13 9.59 -4.88
CA THR A 137 -19.89 10.69 -4.28
C THR A 137 -20.13 10.46 -2.78
N GLY A 138 -19.80 11.45 -1.97
CA GLY A 138 -19.98 11.42 -0.51
C GLY A 138 -18.74 10.96 0.26
N MET A 139 -17.71 10.46 -0.44
CA MET A 139 -16.42 10.12 0.21
C MET A 139 -15.51 11.35 0.31
N VAL A 140 -14.53 11.26 1.19
CA VAL A 140 -13.48 12.27 1.35
C VAL A 140 -12.65 12.33 0.05
N ALA A 141 -12.36 13.53 -0.41
CA ALA A 141 -11.57 13.74 -1.61
C ALA A 141 -10.06 13.67 -1.28
N ASP A 142 -9.58 12.43 -1.08
CA ASP A 142 -8.16 12.09 -1.03
C ASP A 142 -7.77 11.54 -2.41
N LEU A 143 -7.07 12.34 -3.20
CA LEU A 143 -6.83 12.06 -4.61
C LEU A 143 -5.36 12.25 -4.97
N VAL A 144 -4.88 11.43 -5.88
CA VAL A 144 -3.61 11.64 -6.58
C VAL A 144 -3.87 11.73 -8.08
N VAL A 145 -3.25 12.70 -8.73
CA VAL A 145 -3.27 12.85 -10.19
C VAL A 145 -1.87 12.52 -10.70
N ILE A 146 -1.79 11.60 -11.64
CA ILE A 146 -0.55 11.09 -12.24
C ILE A 146 -0.55 11.44 -13.74
N ASP A 147 0.61 11.75 -14.30
CA ASP A 147 0.78 11.88 -15.74
C ASP A 147 0.40 10.57 -16.46
N THR A 148 -0.18 10.72 -17.65
CA THR A 148 -0.61 9.57 -18.46
C THR A 148 0.47 9.22 -19.47
N PHE A 149 1.05 8.04 -19.33
CA PHE A 149 2.05 7.46 -20.24
C PHE A 149 1.73 6.01 -20.64
N HIS A 150 0.66 5.42 -20.06
CA HIS A 150 0.11 4.12 -20.39
C HIS A 150 -1.38 4.22 -20.71
N ASP A 151 -1.89 3.40 -21.63
CA ASP A 151 -3.33 3.30 -21.95
C ASP A 151 -4.11 2.63 -20.81
N ASP A 152 -3.52 1.65 -20.12
CA ASP A 152 -4.10 1.03 -18.93
C ASP A 152 -3.81 1.90 -17.70
N PRO A 153 -4.84 2.41 -17.02
CA PRO A 153 -4.67 3.32 -15.88
C PRO A 153 -4.05 2.63 -14.65
N TYR A 154 -4.23 1.33 -14.48
CA TYR A 154 -3.67 0.58 -13.36
C TYR A 154 -2.18 0.38 -13.56
N ARG A 155 -1.76 -0.06 -14.76
CA ARG A 155 -0.35 -0.15 -15.16
C ARG A 155 0.33 1.21 -15.08
N ASN A 156 -0.35 2.27 -15.52
CA ASN A 156 0.14 3.65 -15.43
C ASN A 156 0.49 4.05 -13.98
N LEU A 157 -0.38 3.72 -13.01
CA LEU A 157 -0.10 3.99 -11.59
C LEU A 157 1.07 3.15 -11.06
N ILE A 158 1.13 1.85 -11.41
CA ILE A 158 2.20 0.95 -10.95
C ILE A 158 3.56 1.42 -11.43
N GLU A 159 3.67 1.92 -12.65
CA GLU A 159 4.92 2.39 -13.24
C GLU A 159 5.27 3.84 -12.91
N ALA A 160 4.32 4.63 -12.39
CA ALA A 160 4.53 6.03 -12.04
C ALA A 160 5.63 6.23 -10.99
N ILE A 161 6.41 7.28 -11.13
CA ILE A 161 7.42 7.72 -10.16
C ILE A 161 7.01 9.06 -9.53
N ASP A 162 7.77 9.53 -8.56
CA ASP A 162 7.45 10.80 -7.85
C ASP A 162 7.35 12.01 -8.80
N ALA A 163 8.16 12.00 -9.86
CA ALA A 163 8.14 13.08 -10.88
C ALA A 163 6.80 13.14 -11.63
N ASP A 164 6.13 12.00 -11.80
CA ASP A 164 4.87 11.88 -12.54
C ASP A 164 3.65 12.30 -11.71
N VAL A 165 3.82 12.55 -10.40
CA VAL A 165 2.73 13.04 -9.53
C VAL A 165 2.45 14.51 -9.86
N ARG A 166 1.32 14.78 -10.47
CA ARG A 166 0.90 16.12 -10.87
C ARG A 166 0.16 16.87 -9.79
N LEU A 167 -0.60 16.14 -8.94
CA LEU A 167 -1.35 16.75 -7.83
C LEU A 167 -1.64 15.72 -6.76
N THR A 168 -1.50 16.10 -5.50
CA THR A 168 -2.01 15.37 -4.33
C THR A 168 -3.02 16.25 -3.60
N VAL A 169 -4.21 15.69 -3.39
CA VAL A 169 -5.31 16.34 -2.68
C VAL A 169 -5.61 15.51 -1.42
N VAL A 170 -5.72 16.15 -0.28
CA VAL A 170 -6.11 15.51 1.00
C VAL A 170 -7.28 16.29 1.59
N ASN A 171 -8.35 15.59 1.89
CA ASN A 171 -9.59 16.18 2.40
C ASN A 171 -10.08 17.36 1.53
N GLY A 172 -9.98 17.22 0.21
CA GLY A 172 -10.38 18.25 -0.75
C GLY A 172 -9.42 19.44 -0.90
N LYS A 173 -8.27 19.44 -0.19
CA LYS A 173 -7.26 20.51 -0.27
C LYS A 173 -6.06 20.04 -1.11
N ALA A 174 -5.67 20.84 -2.10
CA ALA A 174 -4.43 20.64 -2.85
C ALA A 174 -3.23 20.91 -1.93
N LEU A 175 -2.40 19.89 -1.69
CA LEU A 175 -1.25 19.99 -0.79
C LEU A 175 0.09 19.96 -1.51
N PHE A 176 0.19 19.24 -2.62
CA PHE A 176 1.41 19.08 -3.39
C PHE A 176 1.08 18.91 -4.87
N GLY A 177 1.89 19.48 -5.76
CA GLY A 177 1.68 19.27 -7.18
C GLY A 177 2.56 20.15 -8.08
N ASP A 178 2.25 20.12 -9.37
CA ASP A 178 2.88 21.01 -10.36
C ASP A 178 2.58 22.48 -10.02
N GLN A 179 3.56 23.35 -10.20
CA GLN A 179 3.44 24.76 -9.80
C GLN A 179 2.30 25.48 -10.51
N ASP A 180 2.06 25.20 -11.79
CA ASP A 180 0.97 25.79 -12.57
C ASP A 180 -0.41 25.36 -12.05
N ILE A 181 -0.57 24.09 -11.67
CA ILE A 181 -1.79 23.56 -11.08
C ILE A 181 -2.02 24.17 -9.70
N MET A 182 -0.99 24.16 -8.84
CA MET A 182 -1.09 24.75 -7.50
C MET A 182 -1.39 26.24 -7.53
N THR A 183 -0.74 26.99 -8.43
CA THR A 183 -1.02 28.41 -8.64
C THR A 183 -2.48 28.64 -9.07
N SER A 184 -3.01 27.78 -9.95
CA SER A 184 -4.41 27.89 -10.40
C SER A 184 -5.41 27.60 -9.28
N LEU A 185 -5.08 26.73 -8.32
CA LEU A 185 -5.95 26.33 -7.23
C LEU A 185 -5.82 27.23 -5.98
N LYS A 186 -4.63 27.77 -5.70
CA LYS A 186 -4.28 28.45 -4.45
C LYS A 186 -3.65 29.83 -4.62
N GLY A 187 -3.42 30.30 -5.85
CA GLY A 187 -2.61 31.51 -6.10
C GLY A 187 -1.15 31.26 -5.74
N ASP A 188 -0.55 32.19 -4.96
CA ASP A 188 0.88 32.12 -4.57
C ASP A 188 1.07 31.51 -3.15
N ASP A 189 0.05 30.86 -2.61
CA ASP A 189 0.08 30.30 -1.24
C ASP A 189 0.67 28.87 -1.25
N TRP A 190 1.94 28.79 -1.62
CA TRP A 190 2.74 27.56 -1.66
C TRP A 190 4.24 27.86 -1.67
N GLU A 191 5.06 26.87 -1.32
CA GLU A 191 6.52 26.94 -1.41
C GLU A 191 7.07 26.01 -2.49
N PRO A 192 8.15 26.41 -3.21
CA PRO A 192 8.79 25.54 -4.18
C PRO A 192 9.54 24.40 -3.49
N ILE A 193 9.37 23.19 -4.02
CA ILE A 193 10.08 21.99 -3.56
C ILE A 193 10.57 21.17 -4.77
N ASN A 194 11.61 20.36 -4.58
CA ASN A 194 12.03 19.40 -5.58
C ASN A 194 11.37 18.05 -5.28
N GLY A 195 10.51 17.58 -6.19
CA GLY A 195 9.83 16.29 -6.13
C GLY A 195 10.30 15.38 -7.27
N GLY A 196 11.09 14.34 -6.96
CA GLY A 196 11.56 13.40 -7.97
C GLY A 196 12.51 14.00 -9.03
N GLY A 197 13.24 15.06 -8.68
CA GLY A 197 14.13 15.78 -9.62
C GLY A 197 13.45 16.87 -10.44
N VAL A 198 12.15 17.12 -10.27
CA VAL A 198 11.38 18.17 -10.92
C VAL A 198 10.90 19.21 -9.91
N SER A 199 10.70 20.46 -10.39
CA SER A 199 10.20 21.54 -9.53
C SER A 199 8.70 21.38 -9.31
N LYS A 200 8.29 21.32 -8.04
CA LYS A 200 6.91 21.17 -7.58
C LYS A 200 6.56 22.30 -6.61
N ALA A 201 5.33 22.35 -6.18
CA ALA A 201 4.79 23.25 -5.16
C ALA A 201 4.23 22.45 -3.98
N LEU A 202 4.45 22.96 -2.76
CA LEU A 202 3.96 22.37 -1.51
C LEU A 202 3.15 23.43 -0.74
N ASP A 203 1.93 23.08 -0.34
CA ASP A 203 1.15 23.86 0.62
C ASP A 203 1.71 23.64 2.05
N ILE A 204 1.94 24.73 2.75
CA ILE A 204 2.51 24.72 4.10
C ILE A 204 1.56 25.33 5.16
N THR A 205 0.29 25.63 4.78
CA THR A 205 -0.70 26.30 5.66
C THR A 205 -1.70 25.34 6.32
#